data_63c8cbb1588a2013839df5fcd0216d32
#
_entry.id   63c8cbb1588a2013839df5fcd0216d32
#
_cell.length_a   1.000
_cell.length_b   1.000
_cell.length_c   1.000
_cell.angle_alpha   90.00
_cell.angle_beta   90.00
_cell.angle_gamma   90.00
#
_symmetry.space_group_name_H-M   'P 1'
#
loop_
_entity.id
_entity.type
_entity.pdbx_description
1 polymer ?
#
loop_
_entity_poly.entity_id
_entity_poly.type
_entity_poly.pdbx_seq_one_letter_code
_entity_poly.pdbx_strand_id
1 'polypeptide(L)'
;MNNNLLVSRHSKIRFIERVLNSKHTLSDELLSFAEKLIVDSLIVELHPLTQDLEMHKFRLEGYPDFVAICEKKNNEVWLVKTIVDKFVKLRQGE
;
A
#
# COMPACT_ATOMS: atom_id res chain seq x y z
N MET A 1 -2.84 -11.34 -8.96
CA MET A 1 -2.30 -11.66 -7.72
C MET A 1 -0.99 -11.04 -7.49
N ASN A 2 -0.77 -10.49 -6.31
CA ASN A 2 0.45 -9.77 -6.01
C ASN A 2 1.39 -10.64 -5.21
N ASN A 3 1.77 -11.76 -5.81
CA ASN A 3 2.59 -12.72 -5.09
C ASN A 3 3.95 -12.19 -4.69
N ASN A 4 4.42 -11.18 -5.39
CA ASN A 4 5.76 -10.64 -5.12
C ASN A 4 5.73 -9.31 -4.40
N LEU A 5 4.68 -9.08 -3.65
CA LEU A 5 4.53 -7.84 -2.92
C LEU A 5 4.87 -8.06 -1.45
N LEU A 6 5.87 -7.35 -0.97
CA LEU A 6 6.22 -7.36 0.45
C LEU A 6 5.59 -6.14 1.11
N VAL A 7 5.16 -6.28 2.34
CA VAL A 7 4.47 -5.18 3.03
C VAL A 7 5.20 -4.89 4.33
N SER A 8 5.68 -3.67 4.49
CA SER A 8 6.40 -3.29 5.70
C SER A 8 5.44 -3.22 6.89
N ARG A 9 5.98 -3.33 8.09
CA ARG A 9 5.16 -3.20 9.28
C ARG A 9 4.52 -1.82 9.36
N HIS A 10 5.27 -0.80 8.99
CA HIS A 10 4.75 0.57 8.96
C HIS A 10 3.53 0.66 8.04
N SER A 11 3.61 0.01 6.88
CA SER A 11 2.49 0.03 5.93
C SER A 11 1.26 -0.66 6.49
N LYS A 12 1.46 -1.77 7.19
CA LYS A 12 0.33 -2.47 7.79
C LYS A 12 -0.36 -1.59 8.83
N ILE A 13 0.43 -0.91 9.64
CA ILE A 13 -0.13 -0.02 10.65
C ILE A 13 -0.89 1.12 10.00
N ARG A 14 -0.31 1.74 8.99
CA ARG A 14 -0.99 2.83 8.30
C ARG A 14 -2.26 2.36 7.60
N PHE A 15 -2.23 1.15 7.03
CA PHE A 15 -3.42 0.59 6.40
C PHE A 15 -4.53 0.42 7.43
N ILE A 16 -4.19 -0.09 8.60
CA ILE A 16 -5.17 -0.27 9.66
C ILE A 16 -5.76 1.07 10.07
N GLU A 17 -4.92 2.08 10.19
CA GLU A 17 -5.37 3.41 10.61
C GLU A 17 -6.21 4.09 9.55
N ARG A 18 -5.79 4.01 8.30
CA ARG A 18 -6.35 4.86 7.25
C ARG A 18 -7.38 4.19 6.39
N VAL A 19 -7.25 2.90 6.16
CA VAL A 19 -8.18 2.18 5.30
C VAL A 19 -9.22 1.44 6.12
N LEU A 20 -8.78 0.69 7.12
CA LEU A 20 -9.70 0.00 8.00
C LEU A 20 -10.30 0.94 9.03
N ASN A 21 -9.61 2.05 9.28
CA ASN A 21 -10.07 3.06 10.24
C ASN A 21 -10.33 2.44 11.61
N SER A 22 -9.47 1.53 12.01
CA SER A 22 -9.62 0.81 13.25
C SER A 22 -8.85 1.51 14.35
N LYS A 23 -9.44 1.56 15.53
CA LYS A 23 -8.79 2.13 16.68
C LYS A 23 -8.49 1.10 17.73
N HIS A 24 -8.59 -0.16 17.34
CA HIS A 24 -8.29 -1.24 18.27
C HIS A 24 -6.79 -1.35 18.48
N THR A 25 -6.41 -1.99 19.58
CA THR A 25 -5.01 -2.24 19.83
C THR A 25 -4.46 -3.14 18.74
N LEU A 26 -3.27 -2.83 18.28
CA LEU A 26 -2.63 -3.64 17.26
C LEU A 26 -2.30 -5.01 17.81
N SER A 27 -2.52 -6.03 17.00
CA SER A 27 -2.21 -7.39 17.36
C SER A 27 -1.59 -8.05 16.14
N ASP A 28 -0.94 -9.17 16.35
CA ASP A 28 -0.35 -9.89 15.23
C ASP A 28 -1.43 -10.35 14.26
N GLU A 29 -2.60 -10.72 14.76
CA GLU A 29 -3.70 -11.10 13.89
C GLU A 29 -4.16 -9.94 13.03
N LEU A 30 -4.27 -8.76 13.62
CA LEU A 30 -4.71 -7.59 12.85
C LEU A 30 -3.67 -7.20 11.81
N LEU A 31 -2.40 -7.28 12.17
CA LEU A 31 -1.33 -6.97 11.22
C LEU A 31 -1.32 -7.98 10.06
N SER A 32 -1.51 -9.27 10.36
CA SER A 32 -1.57 -10.29 9.33
C SER A 32 -2.78 -10.09 8.42
N PHE A 33 -3.90 -9.70 8.99
CA PHE A 33 -5.10 -9.43 8.21
C PHE A 33 -4.87 -8.26 7.26
N ALA A 34 -4.24 -7.20 7.76
CA ALA A 34 -3.92 -6.04 6.92
C ALA A 34 -3.01 -6.44 5.77
N GLU A 35 -1.99 -7.23 6.05
CA GLU A 35 -1.07 -7.68 5.01
C GLU A 35 -1.82 -8.46 3.94
N LYS A 36 -2.70 -9.36 4.36
CA LYS A 36 -3.44 -10.16 3.40
C LYS A 36 -4.32 -9.29 2.51
N LEU A 37 -4.98 -8.30 3.08
CA LEU A 37 -5.83 -7.42 2.29
C LEU A 37 -5.02 -6.63 1.28
N ILE A 38 -3.85 -6.13 1.68
CA ILE A 38 -3.00 -5.38 0.77
C ILE A 38 -2.53 -6.27 -0.38
N VAL A 39 -2.09 -7.47 -0.06
CA VAL A 39 -1.58 -8.39 -1.07
C VAL A 39 -2.69 -8.83 -2.02
N ASP A 40 -3.91 -8.95 -1.54
CA ASP A 40 -5.03 -9.38 -2.37
C ASP A 40 -5.62 -8.26 -3.24
N SER A 41 -5.22 -7.01 -3.00
CA SER A 41 -5.80 -5.90 -3.76
C SER A 41 -5.22 -5.82 -5.16
N LEU A 42 -5.91 -5.09 -6.03
CA LEU A 42 -5.49 -4.92 -7.42
C LEU A 42 -4.92 -3.54 -7.62
N ILE A 43 -3.85 -3.46 -8.40
CA ILE A 43 -3.26 -2.18 -8.74
C ILE A 43 -4.04 -1.61 -9.92
N VAL A 44 -4.61 -0.44 -9.74
CA VAL A 44 -5.42 0.19 -10.80
C VAL A 44 -4.78 1.43 -11.40
N GLU A 45 -3.81 2.02 -10.73
CA GLU A 45 -3.06 3.16 -11.26
C GLU A 45 -1.65 3.14 -10.73
N LEU A 46 -0.72 3.60 -11.56
CA LEU A 46 0.69 3.69 -11.20
C LEU A 46 1.19 5.09 -11.55
N HIS A 47 2.00 5.67 -10.68
CA HIS A 47 2.65 6.94 -10.96
C HIS A 47 4.09 6.86 -10.49
N PRO A 48 5.05 6.97 -11.39
CA PRO A 48 6.46 6.93 -11.00
C PRO A 48 6.80 8.11 -10.11
N LEU A 49 7.61 7.89 -9.12
CA LEU A 49 8.11 8.95 -8.27
C LEU A 49 9.60 9.17 -8.50
N THR A 50 10.38 8.10 -8.42
CA THR A 50 11.79 8.14 -8.73
C THR A 50 12.13 6.85 -9.46
N GLN A 51 13.41 6.63 -9.68
CA GLN A 51 13.82 5.43 -10.40
C GLN A 51 13.32 4.15 -9.77
N ASP A 52 13.33 4.09 -8.43
CA ASP A 52 12.95 2.88 -7.73
C ASP A 52 11.66 2.99 -6.93
N LEU A 53 11.00 4.14 -6.96
CA LEU A 53 9.78 4.34 -6.19
C LEU A 53 8.62 4.66 -7.11
N GLU A 54 7.48 4.07 -6.80
CA GLU A 54 6.24 4.33 -7.52
C GLU A 54 5.10 4.48 -6.54
N MET A 55 4.12 5.26 -6.93
CA MET A 55 2.89 5.37 -6.17
C MET A 55 1.89 4.44 -6.84
N HIS A 56 1.37 3.48 -6.08
CA HIS A 56 0.41 2.50 -6.59
C HIS A 56 -0.94 2.77 -5.96
N LYS A 57 -1.97 2.86 -6.79
CA LYS A 57 -3.33 2.95 -6.27
C LYS A 57 -3.92 1.57 -6.32
N PHE A 58 -4.41 1.12 -5.18
CA PHE A 58 -4.95 -0.22 -5.02
C PHE A 58 -6.46 -0.20 -4.86
N ARG A 59 -7.09 -1.21 -5.40
CA ARG A 59 -8.54 -1.39 -5.24
C ARG A 59 -8.80 -2.74 -4.60
N LEU A 60 -9.57 -2.72 -3.52
CA LEU A 60 -9.91 -3.94 -2.81
C LEU A 60 -11.42 -3.92 -2.61
N GLU A 61 -12.08 -4.97 -3.08
CA GLU A 61 -13.53 -5.04 -3.00
C GLU A 61 -14.01 -4.94 -1.56
N GLY A 62 -14.97 -4.08 -1.31
CA GLY A 62 -15.50 -3.91 0.03
C GLY A 62 -14.81 -2.84 0.84
N TYR A 63 -13.76 -2.22 0.29
CA TYR A 63 -12.99 -1.21 1.00
C TYR A 63 -12.74 -0.01 0.10
N PRO A 64 -12.44 1.15 0.68
CA PRO A 64 -12.07 2.30 -0.15
C PRO A 64 -10.76 2.03 -0.89
N ASP A 65 -10.61 2.62 -2.05
CA ASP A 65 -9.32 2.58 -2.74
C ASP A 65 -8.27 3.21 -1.85
N PHE A 66 -7.06 2.72 -1.92
CA PHE A 66 -5.98 3.28 -1.13
C PHE A 66 -4.71 3.37 -1.96
N VAL A 67 -3.80 4.20 -1.51
CA VAL A 67 -2.59 4.50 -2.26
C VAL A 67 -1.38 4.18 -1.39
N ALA A 68 -0.39 3.58 -2.01
CA ALA A 68 0.83 3.23 -1.31
C ALA A 68 2.05 3.69 -2.10
N ILE A 69 3.12 4.00 -1.39
CA ILE A 69 4.40 4.23 -2.02
C ILE A 69 5.16 2.92 -1.95
N CYS A 70 5.56 2.43 -3.11
CA CYS A 70 6.21 1.14 -3.24
C CYS A 70 7.60 1.29 -3.78
N GLU A 71 8.52 0.50 -3.27
CA GLU A 71 9.90 0.50 -3.71
C GLU A 71 10.20 -0.78 -4.47
N LYS A 72 10.82 -0.64 -5.64
CA LYS A 72 11.18 -1.81 -6.42
C LYS A 72 12.44 -2.42 -5.82
N LYS A 73 12.35 -3.66 -5.39
CA LYS A 73 13.48 -4.34 -4.80
C LYS A 73 14.29 -5.11 -5.84
N ASN A 74 13.60 -5.67 -6.83
CA ASN A 74 14.26 -6.26 -7.99
C ASN A 74 13.20 -6.38 -9.08
N ASN A 75 13.48 -7.08 -10.16
CA ASN A 75 12.56 -7.10 -11.29
C ASN A 75 11.18 -7.61 -10.96
N GLU A 76 11.04 -8.40 -9.93
CA GLU A 76 9.77 -9.03 -9.63
C GLU A 76 9.21 -8.72 -8.26
N VAL A 77 9.95 -8.02 -7.42
CA VAL A 77 9.52 -7.82 -6.03
C VAL A 77 9.41 -6.34 -5.71
N TRP A 78 8.28 -5.97 -5.16
CA TRP A 78 8.02 -4.61 -4.71
C TRP A 78 7.79 -4.62 -3.20
N LEU A 79 8.26 -3.58 -2.53
CA LEU A 79 8.02 -3.41 -1.10
C LEU A 79 7.08 -2.24 -0.90
N VAL A 80 5.95 -2.47 -0.23
CA VAL A 80 5.04 -1.39 0.14
C VAL A 80 5.65 -0.70 1.35
N LYS A 81 6.09 0.54 1.16
CA LYS A 81 6.79 1.28 2.21
C LYS A 81 5.87 2.04 3.13
N THR A 82 4.78 2.57 2.60
CA THR A 82 3.82 3.32 3.41
C THR A 82 2.52 3.44 2.65
N ILE A 83 1.45 3.66 3.40
CA ILE A 83 0.13 3.91 2.84
C ILE A 83 -0.15 5.39 3.06
N VAL A 84 -0.61 6.08 2.02
CA VAL A 84 -0.94 7.50 2.13
C VAL A 84 -2.46 7.68 2.10
N ASP A 85 -2.91 8.83 2.58
CA ASP A 85 -4.35 9.05 2.70
C ASP A 85 -5.06 9.11 1.38
N LYS A 86 -4.49 9.71 0.39
CA LYS A 86 -5.13 9.83 -0.90
C LYS A 86 -4.07 9.92 -1.97
N PHE A 87 -4.51 9.70 -3.19
CA PHE A 87 -3.61 9.74 -4.33
C PHE A 87 -3.15 11.16 -4.53
N VAL A 88 -1.88 11.41 -4.36
CA VAL A 88 -1.31 12.72 -4.49
C VAL A 88 -0.57 12.81 -5.80
N LYS A 89 -1.01 13.76 -6.69
CA LYS A 89 -0.33 13.94 -7.89
C LYS A 89 1.01 14.47 -7.59
N LEU A 90 1.99 14.00 -8.30
CA LEU A 90 3.30 14.54 -8.16
C LEU A 90 3.26 15.94 -8.57
N ARG A 91 3.78 16.78 -7.81
CA ARG A 91 3.69 18.13 -8.15
C ARG A 91 4.60 18.48 -9.10
N GLN A 92 5.18 17.82 -9.58
CA GLN A 92 5.97 18.12 -10.49
C GLN A 92 5.91 19.27 -11.00
N GLY A 93 6.60 19.84 -10.81
CA GLY A 93 6.55 20.99 -11.40
C GLY A 93 5.47 21.75 -10.96
N GLU A 94 4.82 21.34 -10.32
CA GLU A 94 3.84 22.06 -10.09
C GLU A 94 4.01 22.55 -9.16
#